data_3536843ccf73cdf39c8dccf699250cfc
#
_entry.id   3536843ccf73cdf39c8dccf699250cfc
#
_cell.length_a   1.000
_cell.length_b   1.000
_cell.length_c   1.000
_cell.angle_alpha   90.00
_cell.angle_beta   90.00
_cell.angle_gamma   90.00
#
_symmetry.space_group_name_H-M   'P 1'
#
loop_
_entity.id
_entity.type
_entity.pdbx_description
1 polymer ?
#
loop_
_entity_poly.entity_id
_entity_poly.type
_entity_poly.pdbx_seq_one_letter_code
_entity_poly.pdbx_strand_id
1 'polypeptide(L)'
;MTGSIAELIPAQERAIRLSPRDPQVGLFYFRIGFGHLLQSRTDAAIVWCEKARNATPAHPLFRTLLASAYALKGDSASAAAELAEARRLVGDDRYSSITRLRAVVSWGAPKDLVEATYFAGLRRAGVPETDAAAAGVGGGAGPTERQGAGNA
;
A
#
# COMPACT_ATOMS: atom_id res chain seq x y z
N MET A 1 19.66 2.72 12.15
CA MET A 1 19.30 2.75 12.20
C MET A 1 18.74 3.28 12.65
N THR A 2 18.93 3.56 12.79
CA THR A 2 18.47 3.97 13.31
C THR A 2 17.53 4.62 13.09
N GLY A 3 17.52 5.41 12.50
CA GLY A 3 16.35 5.96 12.27
C GLY A 3 15.28 5.18 12.84
N SER A 4 15.15 5.22 14.00
CA SER A 4 14.15 4.41 14.58
C SER A 4 12.81 4.95 14.15
N ILE A 5 11.83 4.06 14.12
CA ILE A 5 10.46 4.44 13.81
C ILE A 5 10.00 5.48 14.79
N ALA A 6 10.47 5.44 16.04
CA ALA A 6 10.07 6.43 17.03
C ALA A 6 10.48 7.85 16.66
N GLU A 7 11.51 8.01 15.82
CA GLU A 7 11.97 9.33 15.43
C GLU A 7 11.37 9.80 14.11
N LEU A 8 10.76 8.91 13.36
CA LEU A 8 10.25 9.23 12.04
C LEU A 8 9.18 10.32 12.10
N ILE A 9 8.18 10.16 12.93
CA ILE A 9 7.06 11.09 13.01
C ILE A 9 7.50 12.47 13.50
N PRO A 10 8.24 12.58 14.61
CA PRO A 10 8.69 13.90 15.06
C PRO A 10 9.55 14.63 14.04
N ALA A 11 10.37 13.89 13.28
CA ALA A 11 11.21 14.53 12.26
C ALA A 11 10.36 15.14 11.16
N GLN A 12 9.32 14.44 10.72
CA GLN A 12 8.44 14.96 9.67
C GLN A 12 7.60 16.14 10.20
N GLU A 13 7.15 16.07 11.45
CA GLU A 13 6.40 17.17 12.05
C GLU A 13 7.24 18.42 12.12
N ARG A 14 8.53 18.27 12.44
CA ARG A 14 9.42 19.43 12.45
C ARG A 14 9.58 20.00 11.05
N ALA A 15 9.70 19.17 10.03
CA ALA A 15 9.83 19.64 8.66
C ALA A 15 8.61 20.44 8.23
N ILE A 16 7.42 19.99 8.62
CA ILE A 16 6.18 20.69 8.28
C ILE A 16 6.14 22.05 9.00
N ARG A 17 6.53 22.09 10.27
CA ARG A 17 6.51 23.36 11.00
C ARG A 17 7.48 24.38 10.40
N LEU A 18 8.62 23.91 9.90
CA LEU A 18 9.60 24.80 9.32
C LEU A 18 9.19 25.30 7.94
N SER A 19 8.45 24.49 7.18
CA SER A 19 8.02 24.88 5.85
C SER A 19 6.62 24.36 5.57
N PRO A 20 5.60 24.96 6.18
CA PRO A 20 4.24 24.44 6.04
C PRO A 20 3.68 24.54 4.62
N ARG A 21 4.27 25.37 3.79
CA ARG A 21 3.83 25.50 2.41
C ARG A 21 4.80 24.88 1.42
N ASP A 22 5.67 23.99 1.91
CA ASP A 22 6.60 23.31 1.06
C ASP A 22 5.82 22.49 0.01
N PRO A 23 6.19 22.54 -1.27
CA PRO A 23 5.53 21.74 -2.28
C PRO A 23 5.56 20.24 -1.99
N GLN A 24 6.49 19.79 -1.14
CA GLN A 24 6.59 18.39 -0.80
C GLN A 24 5.90 18.06 0.51
N VAL A 25 5.02 18.90 1.01
CA VAL A 25 4.35 18.64 2.28
C VAL A 25 3.57 17.33 2.23
N GLY A 26 3.06 16.95 1.06
CA GLY A 26 2.38 15.67 0.92
C GLY A 26 3.26 14.49 1.27
N LEU A 27 4.54 14.55 0.92
CA LEU A 27 5.48 13.50 1.25
C LEU A 27 5.71 13.45 2.76
N PHE A 28 5.74 14.58 3.44
CA PHE A 28 5.89 14.59 4.89
C PHE A 28 4.67 13.95 5.55
N TYR A 29 3.46 14.27 5.07
CA TYR A 29 2.24 13.64 5.59
C TYR A 29 2.27 12.13 5.33
N PHE A 30 2.74 11.71 4.15
CA PHE A 30 2.84 10.30 3.81
C PHE A 30 3.78 9.59 4.79
N ARG A 31 4.92 10.19 5.10
CA ARG A 31 5.88 9.56 6.01
C ARG A 31 5.34 9.46 7.43
N ILE A 32 4.57 10.46 7.88
CA ILE A 32 3.92 10.36 9.19
C ILE A 32 2.89 9.24 9.19
N GLY A 33 2.08 9.15 8.13
CA GLY A 33 1.10 8.08 8.01
C GLY A 33 1.77 6.71 7.99
N PHE A 34 2.87 6.58 7.27
CA PHE A 34 3.61 5.33 7.21
C PHE A 34 4.16 4.97 8.59
N GLY A 35 4.72 5.94 9.32
CA GLY A 35 5.21 5.70 10.67
C GLY A 35 4.12 5.21 11.60
N HIS A 36 2.91 5.78 11.53
CA HIS A 36 1.80 5.31 12.33
C HIS A 36 1.38 3.90 11.92
N LEU A 37 1.36 3.61 10.61
CA LEU A 37 0.98 2.28 10.15
C LEU A 37 1.96 1.23 10.66
N LEU A 38 3.26 1.51 10.61
CA LEU A 38 4.27 0.58 11.10
C LEU A 38 4.10 0.28 12.58
N GLN A 39 3.51 1.21 13.33
CA GLN A 39 3.26 1.01 14.75
C GLN A 39 1.86 0.51 15.02
N SER A 40 1.15 0.07 13.99
CA SER A 40 -0.21 -0.46 14.05
C SER A 40 -1.22 0.57 14.55
N ARG A 41 -0.92 1.85 14.37
CA ARG A 41 -1.87 2.91 14.72
C ARG A 41 -2.68 3.25 13.46
N THR A 42 -3.58 2.35 13.12
CA THR A 42 -4.27 2.39 11.84
C THR A 42 -5.13 3.64 11.66
N ASP A 43 -5.87 4.07 12.70
CA ASP A 43 -6.71 5.25 12.58
C ASP A 43 -5.87 6.51 12.34
N ALA A 44 -4.77 6.66 13.06
CA ALA A 44 -3.88 7.80 12.86
C ALA A 44 -3.24 7.74 11.47
N ALA A 45 -2.88 6.54 11.03
CA ALA A 45 -2.31 6.36 9.70
C ALA A 45 -3.29 6.84 8.63
N ILE A 46 -4.57 6.51 8.76
CA ILE A 46 -5.58 6.94 7.81
C ILE A 46 -5.66 8.47 7.76
N VAL A 47 -5.69 9.13 8.91
CA VAL A 47 -5.79 10.59 8.94
C VAL A 47 -4.64 11.23 8.17
N TRP A 48 -3.41 10.79 8.43
CA TRP A 48 -2.25 11.40 7.78
C TRP A 48 -2.12 11.00 6.31
N CYS A 49 -2.50 9.77 5.97
CA CYS A 49 -2.49 9.34 4.58
C CYS A 49 -3.55 10.07 3.75
N GLU A 50 -4.70 10.39 4.35
CA GLU A 50 -5.70 11.20 3.67
C GLU A 50 -5.19 12.61 3.43
N LYS A 51 -4.45 13.17 4.39
CA LYS A 51 -3.83 14.47 4.18
C LYS A 51 -2.81 14.42 3.05
N ALA A 52 -2.03 13.34 2.97
CA ALA A 52 -1.05 13.18 1.90
C ALA A 52 -1.74 13.08 0.55
N ARG A 53 -2.80 12.28 0.46
CA ARG A 53 -3.55 12.12 -0.78
C ARG A 53 -4.14 13.46 -1.22
N ASN A 54 -4.70 14.22 -0.29
CA ASN A 54 -5.32 15.49 -0.62
C ASN A 54 -4.29 16.52 -1.03
N ALA A 55 -3.09 16.48 -0.46
CA ALA A 55 -2.03 17.41 -0.83
C ALA A 55 -1.44 17.08 -2.20
N THR A 56 -1.36 15.81 -2.54
CA THR A 56 -0.78 15.36 -3.82
C THR A 56 -1.64 14.26 -4.41
N PRO A 57 -2.80 14.61 -4.96
CA PRO A 57 -3.78 13.59 -5.41
C PRO A 57 -3.27 12.66 -6.51
N ALA A 58 -2.30 13.09 -7.29
CA ALA A 58 -1.80 12.29 -8.40
C ALA A 58 -0.67 11.34 -8.02
N HIS A 59 -0.29 11.26 -6.75
CA HIS A 59 0.81 10.40 -6.34
C HIS A 59 0.29 8.99 -6.04
N PRO A 60 0.60 8.01 -6.86
CA PRO A 60 -0.02 6.70 -6.70
C PRO A 60 0.38 5.95 -5.43
N LEU A 61 1.63 6.11 -4.96
CA LEU A 61 2.05 5.39 -3.76
C LEU A 61 1.30 5.86 -2.51
N PHE A 62 0.89 7.12 -2.44
CA PHE A 62 0.14 7.61 -1.28
C PHE A 62 -1.19 6.85 -1.19
N ARG A 63 -1.77 6.52 -2.34
CA ARG A 63 -3.03 5.79 -2.35
C ARG A 63 -2.87 4.32 -1.98
N THR A 64 -1.73 3.70 -2.28
CA THR A 64 -1.51 2.32 -1.86
C THR A 64 -1.36 2.22 -0.35
N LEU A 65 -0.71 3.21 0.28
CA LEU A 65 -0.60 3.23 1.73
C LEU A 65 -1.98 3.40 2.36
N LEU A 66 -2.79 4.28 1.80
CA LEU A 66 -4.13 4.51 2.30
C LEU A 66 -5.00 3.26 2.11
N ALA A 67 -4.87 2.57 0.98
CA ALA A 67 -5.59 1.32 0.74
C ALA A 67 -5.23 0.27 1.78
N SER A 68 -3.94 0.14 2.09
CA SER A 68 -3.49 -0.78 3.12
C SER A 68 -4.12 -0.45 4.47
N ALA A 69 -4.08 0.82 4.86
CA ALA A 69 -4.62 1.24 6.15
C ALA A 69 -6.13 1.02 6.23
N TYR A 70 -6.87 1.35 5.17
CA TYR A 70 -8.31 1.09 5.15
C TYR A 70 -8.61 -0.41 5.27
N ALA A 71 -7.86 -1.26 4.56
CA ALA A 71 -8.08 -2.70 4.63
C ALA A 71 -7.82 -3.24 6.03
N LEU A 72 -6.77 -2.76 6.69
CA LEU A 72 -6.48 -3.17 8.06
C LEU A 72 -7.56 -2.69 9.02
N LYS A 73 -8.22 -1.58 8.72
CA LYS A 73 -9.31 -1.09 9.53
C LYS A 73 -10.59 -1.87 9.27
N GLY A 74 -10.65 -2.61 8.19
CA GLY A 74 -11.84 -3.37 7.82
C GLY A 74 -12.73 -2.66 6.81
N ASP A 75 -12.29 -1.51 6.27
CA ASP A 75 -13.07 -0.76 5.28
C ASP A 75 -12.67 -1.22 3.88
N SER A 76 -13.21 -2.33 3.45
CA SER A 76 -12.83 -2.94 2.17
C SER A 76 -13.22 -2.07 0.98
N ALA A 77 -14.32 -1.36 1.05
CA ALA A 77 -14.78 -0.55 -0.06
C ALA A 77 -13.84 0.61 -0.31
N SER A 78 -13.43 1.31 0.74
CA SER A 78 -12.48 2.42 0.59
C SER A 78 -11.11 1.92 0.15
N ALA A 79 -10.69 0.76 0.66
CA ALA A 79 -9.42 0.16 0.26
C ALA A 79 -9.41 -0.16 -1.23
N ALA A 80 -10.49 -0.75 -1.73
CA ALA A 80 -10.59 -1.10 -3.15
C ALA A 80 -10.57 0.14 -4.04
N ALA A 81 -11.26 1.19 -3.61
CA ALA A 81 -11.31 2.43 -4.38
C ALA A 81 -9.94 3.09 -4.48
N GLU A 82 -9.20 3.14 -3.39
CA GLU A 82 -7.87 3.75 -3.41
C GLU A 82 -6.89 2.91 -4.23
N LEU A 83 -6.98 1.59 -4.14
CA LEU A 83 -6.10 0.72 -4.90
C LEU A 83 -6.38 0.84 -6.40
N ALA A 84 -7.65 0.90 -6.79
CA ALA A 84 -8.02 1.07 -8.18
C ALA A 84 -7.47 2.40 -8.72
N GLU A 85 -7.58 3.46 -7.95
CA GLU A 85 -7.08 4.76 -8.39
C GLU A 85 -5.56 4.77 -8.45
N ALA A 86 -4.88 4.11 -7.52
CA ALA A 86 -3.43 4.00 -7.57
C ALA A 86 -2.98 3.30 -8.85
N ARG A 87 -3.67 2.23 -9.21
CA ARG A 87 -3.35 1.48 -10.44
C ARG A 87 -3.62 2.31 -11.69
N ARG A 88 -4.70 3.09 -11.67
CA ARG A 88 -5.00 3.95 -12.80
C ARG A 88 -3.93 5.03 -12.96
N LEU A 89 -3.49 5.61 -11.84
CA LEU A 89 -2.49 6.68 -11.88
C LEU A 89 -1.13 6.19 -12.34
N VAL A 90 -0.73 4.99 -11.94
CA VAL A 90 0.58 4.48 -12.31
C VAL A 90 0.58 4.00 -13.77
N GLY A 91 -0.53 3.53 -14.29
CA GLY A 91 -0.69 3.24 -15.71
C GLY A 91 -0.06 1.96 -16.22
N ASP A 92 0.56 1.17 -15.37
CA ASP A 92 1.16 -0.09 -15.79
C ASP A 92 0.94 -1.13 -14.69
N ASP A 93 1.65 -2.25 -14.76
CA ASP A 93 1.41 -3.37 -13.86
C ASP A 93 2.27 -3.40 -12.60
N ARG A 94 2.99 -2.32 -12.30
CA ARG A 94 3.89 -2.36 -11.14
C ARG A 94 3.17 -2.48 -9.81
N TYR A 95 1.86 -2.23 -9.76
CA TYR A 95 1.07 -2.38 -8.54
C TYR A 95 0.13 -3.58 -8.61
N SER A 96 0.37 -4.50 -9.53
CA SER A 96 -0.54 -5.64 -9.71
C SER A 96 -0.37 -6.74 -8.68
N SER A 97 0.77 -6.82 -8.04
CA SER A 97 1.02 -7.88 -7.06
C SER A 97 1.93 -7.39 -5.95
N ILE A 98 1.97 -8.11 -4.85
CA ILE A 98 2.85 -7.81 -3.73
C ILE A 98 4.32 -7.88 -4.19
N THR A 99 4.67 -8.88 -4.99
CA THR A 99 6.03 -9.03 -5.48
C THR A 99 6.45 -7.81 -6.29
N ARG A 100 5.58 -7.31 -7.15
CA ARG A 100 5.91 -6.14 -7.95
C ARG A 100 5.99 -4.87 -7.10
N LEU A 101 5.07 -4.72 -6.14
CA LEU A 101 5.13 -3.57 -5.23
C LEU A 101 6.39 -3.60 -4.39
N ARG A 102 6.80 -4.79 -3.93
CA ARG A 102 8.00 -4.90 -3.12
C ARG A 102 9.24 -4.45 -3.91
N ALA A 103 9.23 -4.65 -5.23
CA ALA A 103 10.35 -4.25 -6.06
C ALA A 103 10.44 -2.73 -6.25
N VAL A 104 9.32 -2.01 -6.14
CA VAL A 104 9.32 -0.57 -6.37
C VAL A 104 9.26 0.28 -5.12
N VAL A 105 9.00 -0.30 -3.95
CA VAL A 105 8.98 0.48 -2.71
C VAL A 105 10.22 0.15 -1.90
N SER A 106 10.86 1.20 -1.41
CA SER A 106 12.05 1.00 -0.60
C SER A 106 12.11 2.19 0.34
N TRP A 107 11.53 2.03 1.50
CA TRP A 107 11.34 3.14 2.41
C TRP A 107 12.28 3.14 3.62
N GLY A 108 13.28 2.27 3.61
CA GLY A 108 14.27 2.27 4.68
C GLY A 108 13.78 1.77 6.02
N ALA A 109 12.58 1.23 6.08
CA ALA A 109 12.03 0.70 7.32
C ALA A 109 12.38 -0.78 7.47
N PRO A 110 12.31 -1.33 8.69
CA PRO A 110 12.56 -2.75 8.87
C PRO A 110 11.60 -3.59 8.04
N LYS A 111 12.16 -4.54 7.28
CA LYS A 111 11.35 -5.31 6.35
C LYS A 111 10.24 -6.08 7.00
N ASP A 112 10.47 -6.68 8.16
CA ASP A 112 9.44 -7.46 8.83
C ASP A 112 8.28 -6.59 9.29
N LEU A 113 8.54 -5.35 9.70
CA LEU A 113 7.44 -4.44 10.06
C LEU A 113 6.64 -4.04 8.83
N VAL A 114 7.31 -3.78 7.71
CA VAL A 114 6.62 -3.42 6.48
C VAL A 114 5.75 -4.60 6.01
N GLU A 115 6.28 -5.83 6.10
CA GLU A 115 5.50 -7.02 5.72
C GLU A 115 4.30 -7.20 6.64
N ALA A 116 4.46 -6.97 7.92
CA ALA A 116 3.38 -7.19 8.89
C ALA A 116 2.31 -6.10 8.86
N THR A 117 2.58 -4.97 8.24
CA THR A 117 1.63 -3.85 8.23
C THR A 117 1.22 -3.48 6.81
N TYR A 118 2.10 -2.85 6.05
CA TYR A 118 1.76 -2.34 4.72
C TYR A 118 1.36 -3.48 3.77
N PHE A 119 2.20 -4.50 3.64
CA PHE A 119 1.88 -5.59 2.73
C PHE A 119 0.74 -6.46 3.25
N ALA A 120 0.64 -6.63 4.57
CA ALA A 120 -0.49 -7.35 5.15
C ALA A 120 -1.80 -6.63 4.81
N GLY A 121 -1.81 -5.32 4.91
CA GLY A 121 -2.99 -4.54 4.54
C GLY A 121 -3.33 -4.66 3.07
N LEU A 122 -2.31 -4.61 2.20
CA LEU A 122 -2.55 -4.75 0.77
C LEU A 122 -3.08 -6.14 0.41
N ARG A 123 -2.62 -7.19 1.10
CA ARG A 123 -3.17 -8.52 0.89
C ARG A 123 -4.63 -8.54 1.28
N ARG A 124 -4.99 -7.90 2.36
CA ARG A 124 -6.38 -7.82 2.78
C ARG A 124 -7.21 -6.99 1.81
N ALA A 125 -6.60 -6.04 1.11
CA ALA A 125 -7.29 -5.25 0.10
C ALA A 125 -7.45 -6.02 -1.21
N GLY A 126 -6.88 -7.22 -1.31
CA GLY A 126 -7.05 -8.05 -2.49
C GLY A 126 -5.87 -8.10 -3.42
N VAL A 127 -4.72 -7.55 -3.05
CA VAL A 127 -3.54 -7.60 -3.91
C VAL A 127 -2.94 -9.00 -3.83
N PRO A 128 -2.80 -9.73 -4.94
CA PRO A 128 -2.25 -11.08 -4.90
C PRO A 128 -0.73 -11.05 -4.68
N GLU A 129 -0.19 -12.18 -4.22
CA GLU A 129 1.25 -12.26 -3.98
C GLU A 129 2.04 -12.11 -5.28
N THR A 130 1.61 -12.77 -6.34
CA THR A 130 2.29 -12.69 -7.63
C THR A 130 1.25 -12.61 -8.73
N ASP A 131 1.68 -12.18 -9.91
CA ASP A 131 0.79 -12.17 -11.05
C ASP A 131 0.38 -13.58 -11.45
N ALA A 132 1.26 -14.54 -11.24
CA ALA A 132 0.94 -15.93 -11.53
C ALA A 132 -0.19 -16.41 -10.64
N ALA A 133 -0.23 -15.98 -9.36
CA ALA A 133 -1.30 -16.38 -8.48
C ALA A 133 -2.63 -15.79 -8.95
N ALA A 134 -2.62 -14.56 -9.42
CA ALA A 134 -3.83 -13.94 -9.93
C ALA A 134 -4.29 -14.67 -11.19
N ALA A 135 -3.37 -15.03 -12.06
CA ALA A 135 -3.73 -15.76 -13.25
C ALA A 135 -4.23 -17.15 -12.92
N GLY A 136 -3.64 -17.74 -11.91
CA GLY A 136 -4.04 -19.07 -11.51
C GLY A 136 -5.47 -19.17 -11.05
N VAL A 137 -5.97 -18.12 -10.48
CA VAL A 137 -7.32 -18.16 -10.00
C VAL A 137 -8.27 -18.33 -11.19
N GLY A 138 -8.01 -17.63 -12.26
CA GLY A 138 -8.86 -17.78 -13.41
C GLY A 138 -8.61 -19.08 -14.11
N GLY A 139 -7.37 -19.49 -14.19
CA GLY A 139 -7.10 -20.68 -14.93
C GLY A 139 -7.47 -21.95 -14.22
N GLY A 140 -7.59 -21.88 -12.96
CA GLY A 140 -7.86 -23.08 -12.23
C GLY A 140 -9.06 -23.82 -12.72
N ALA A 141 -9.95 -23.14 -13.28
CA ALA A 141 -11.13 -23.79 -13.67
C ALA A 141 -10.87 -24.65 -14.87
N GLY A 142 -10.09 -24.23 -15.73
CA GLY A 142 -9.92 -24.97 -16.93
C GLY A 142 -9.35 -26.34 -16.84
N PRO A 143 -8.33 -26.50 -16.16
CA PRO A 143 -7.66 -27.74 -16.24
C PRO A 143 -8.44 -28.90 -15.92
N THR A 144 -9.27 -28.84 -15.06
CA THR A 144 -9.80 -30.00 -14.63
C THR A 144 -10.53 -30.68 -15.60
N GLU A 145 -11.29 -30.09 -16.33
CA GLU A 145 -12.11 -30.82 -17.08
C GLU A 145 -11.52 -31.53 -18.09
N ARG A 146 -10.49 -31.19 -18.56
CA ARG A 146 -10.10 -31.80 -19.63
C ARG A 146 -9.78 -33.15 -19.44
N GLN A 147 -9.45 -33.59 -18.38
CA GLN A 147 -9.15 -34.86 -18.30
C GLN A 147 -10.23 -35.69 -18.44
N GLY A 148 -11.23 -35.33 -18.02
CA GLY A 148 -12.30 -36.19 -18.13
C GLY A 148 -12.48 -36.60 -19.47
N ALA A 149 -12.35 -35.70 -20.27
CA ALA A 149 -12.66 -36.03 -21.58
C ALA A 149 -11.71 -36.99 -22.04
N GLY A 150 -10.61 -36.91 -21.63
CA GLY A 150 -9.69 -37.73 -22.21
C GLY A 150 -10.02 -39.10 -22.14
N ASN A 151 -10.57 -39.53 -21.27
CA ASN A 151 -10.70 -40.82 -21.21
C ASN A 151 -11.74 -41.35 -21.89
N ALA A 152 -12.37 -40.78 -22.29
CA ALA A 152 -13.37 -41.44 -23.04
C ALA A 152 -12.81 -42.26 -24.12
#